data_2044966478a8b9ae4540940443812f22
#
_entry.id   2044966478a8b9ae4540940443812f22
#
_cell.length_a   1.000
_cell.length_b   1.000
_cell.length_c   1.000
_cell.angle_alpha   90.00
_cell.angle_beta   90.00
_cell.angle_gamma   90.00
#
_symmetry.space_group_name_H-M   'P 1'
#
loop_
_entity.id
_entity.type
_entity.pdbx_description
1 polymer ?
#
loop_
_entity_poly.entity_id
_entity_poly.type
_entity_poly.pdbx_seq_one_letter_code
_entity_poly.pdbx_strand_id
1 'polypeptide(L)'
;MFTSISNTDLAETGTADVLIPLIRAAATIGFVIAPCSLGFVIIAVSEQLIRSIMVGDDPEMLVSDLQNQFPNDAIEVIENDHGGLVAKVVDLIERPDQTLDLPLDIRGTDFQMRVWDALQKVPAGSTVNYTFLAEHIGAPSAVRAVAQACA
;
A
#
# COMPACT_ATOMS: atom_id res chain seq x y z
N MET A 1 61.30 9.68 -14.09
CA MET A 1 60.71 9.11 -15.31
C MET A 1 59.35 8.58 -14.93
N PHE A 2 58.32 9.38 -15.15
CA PHE A 2 56.94 9.07 -14.67
C PHE A 2 56.20 8.38 -15.78
N THR A 3 55.87 7.13 -15.55
CA THR A 3 55.02 6.37 -16.42
C THR A 3 53.58 6.72 -16.07
N SER A 4 52.91 7.34 -17.00
CA SER A 4 51.52 7.67 -16.98
C SER A 4 50.69 6.39 -16.82
N ILE A 5 49.95 6.27 -15.74
CA ILE A 5 48.92 5.25 -15.57
C ILE A 5 47.70 5.78 -16.31
N SER A 6 47.46 5.20 -17.45
CA SER A 6 46.26 5.47 -18.23
C SER A 6 45.03 5.04 -17.42
N ASN A 7 44.19 5.98 -17.14
CA ASN A 7 42.93 5.83 -16.49
C ASN A 7 41.92 5.20 -17.49
N THR A 8 41.93 3.87 -17.56
CA THR A 8 41.00 3.12 -18.45
C THR A 8 40.11 2.15 -17.66
N ASP A 9 39.99 2.37 -16.34
CA ASP A 9 39.21 1.51 -15.46
C ASP A 9 37.91 2.16 -14.95
N LEU A 10 37.29 3.01 -15.74
CA LEU A 10 35.97 3.57 -15.40
C LEU A 10 34.83 2.98 -16.21
N ALA A 11 35.07 1.85 -16.87
CA ALA A 11 34.01 1.18 -17.65
C ALA A 11 33.17 0.17 -16.83
N GLU A 12 33.44 0.01 -15.53
CA GLU A 12 32.70 -0.96 -14.70
C GLU A 12 31.62 -0.35 -13.79
N THR A 13 31.31 0.90 -13.92
CA THR A 13 30.19 1.53 -13.18
C THR A 13 28.81 1.14 -13.70
N GLY A 14 28.71 0.50 -14.85
CA GLY A 14 27.43 0.05 -15.42
C GLY A 14 26.81 -1.14 -14.71
N THR A 15 27.58 -1.97 -14.00
CA THR A 15 27.06 -3.13 -13.27
C THR A 15 26.53 -2.76 -11.88
N ALA A 16 27.05 -1.71 -11.27
CA ALA A 16 26.56 -1.23 -9.98
C ALA A 16 25.18 -0.60 -10.09
N ASP A 17 24.88 0.12 -11.16
CA ASP A 17 23.58 0.74 -11.42
C ASP A 17 22.47 -0.28 -11.72
N VAL A 18 22.81 -1.46 -12.23
CA VAL A 18 21.86 -2.55 -12.49
C VAL A 18 21.55 -3.35 -11.21
N LEU A 19 22.47 -3.37 -10.24
CA LEU A 19 22.28 -4.11 -8.97
C LEU A 19 21.57 -3.28 -7.90
N ILE A 20 21.61 -1.95 -7.96
CA ILE A 20 20.95 -1.05 -7.01
C ILE A 20 19.43 -1.23 -6.97
N PRO A 21 18.71 -1.46 -8.08
CA PRO A 21 17.28 -1.78 -8.04
C PRO A 21 16.95 -3.15 -7.46
N LEU A 22 17.92 -4.09 -7.41
CA LEU A 22 17.73 -5.45 -6.89
C LEU A 22 17.95 -5.54 -5.38
N ILE A 23 18.72 -4.62 -4.80
CA ILE A 23 18.86 -4.46 -3.35
C ILE A 23 17.86 -3.39 -2.92
N ARG A 24 16.59 -3.74 -2.94
CA ARG A 24 15.57 -2.92 -2.28
C ARG A 24 15.93 -2.96 -0.79
N ALA A 25 16.47 -1.86 -0.27
CA ALA A 25 16.67 -1.72 1.16
C ALA A 25 15.32 -2.02 1.83
N ALA A 26 15.33 -2.89 2.83
CA ALA A 26 14.14 -3.18 3.62
C ALA A 26 13.56 -1.84 4.08
N ALA A 27 12.34 -1.53 3.68
CA ALA A 27 11.70 -0.30 4.11
C ALA A 27 11.31 -0.45 5.59
N THR A 28 11.44 0.61 6.35
CA THR A 28 10.84 0.65 7.68
C THR A 28 9.38 1.04 7.54
N ILE A 29 8.49 0.19 8.03
CA ILE A 29 7.06 0.43 8.09
C ILE A 29 6.70 0.71 9.53
N GLY A 30 6.27 1.95 9.79
CA GLY A 30 5.70 2.31 11.07
C GLY A 30 4.21 1.95 11.12
N PHE A 31 3.70 1.51 12.27
CA PHE A 31 2.28 1.27 12.43
C PHE A 31 1.71 1.81 13.74
N VAL A 32 0.42 2.13 13.69
CA VAL A 32 -0.41 2.49 14.85
C VAL A 32 -1.64 1.61 14.87
N ILE A 33 -2.09 1.24 16.06
CA ILE A 33 -3.38 0.58 16.27
C ILE A 33 -4.30 1.52 17.05
N ALA A 34 -5.53 1.66 16.58
CA ALA A 34 -6.56 2.46 17.23
C ALA A 34 -7.88 1.68 17.34
N PRO A 35 -8.69 1.92 18.40
CA PRO A 35 -10.04 1.37 18.47
C PRO A 35 -10.98 2.08 17.48
N CYS A 36 -11.94 1.35 16.93
CA CYS A 36 -13.01 1.86 16.09
C CYS A 36 -14.30 1.05 16.29
N SER A 37 -15.41 1.45 15.67
CA SER A 37 -16.70 0.74 15.78
C SER A 37 -16.67 -0.71 15.29
N LEU A 38 -15.70 -1.07 14.46
CA LEU A 38 -15.49 -2.41 13.92
C LEU A 38 -14.45 -3.24 14.71
N GLY A 39 -14.07 -2.82 15.91
CA GLY A 39 -13.02 -3.43 16.72
C GLY A 39 -11.77 -2.56 16.75
N PHE A 40 -10.72 -2.97 16.10
CA PHE A 40 -9.45 -2.22 16.00
C PHE A 40 -9.08 -2.01 14.53
N VAL A 41 -8.41 -0.89 14.27
CA VAL A 41 -7.78 -0.62 12.98
C VAL A 41 -6.28 -0.50 13.16
N ILE A 42 -5.51 -1.18 12.30
CA ILE A 42 -4.07 -0.97 12.17
C ILE A 42 -3.80 -0.16 10.92
N ILE A 43 -2.99 0.86 11.04
CA ILE A 43 -2.60 1.76 9.96
C ILE A 43 -1.09 1.68 9.83
N ALA A 44 -0.62 1.19 8.71
CA ALA A 44 0.79 1.06 8.39
C ALA A 44 1.23 2.16 7.43
N VAL A 45 2.32 2.84 7.76
CA VAL A 45 2.85 3.97 7.00
C VAL A 45 4.34 3.80 6.70
N SER A 46 4.76 4.30 5.56
CA SER A 46 6.17 4.45 5.20
C SER A 46 6.32 5.74 4.39
N GLU A 47 7.36 6.52 4.68
CA GLU A 47 7.61 7.78 3.98
C GLU A 47 6.39 8.75 3.97
N GLN A 48 5.61 8.76 5.06
CA GLN A 48 4.38 9.54 5.24
C GLN A 48 3.19 9.10 4.34
N LEU A 49 3.29 7.96 3.68
CA LEU A 49 2.23 7.38 2.87
C LEU A 49 1.66 6.14 3.55
N ILE A 50 0.35 5.97 3.46
CA ILE A 50 -0.33 4.77 3.97
C ILE A 50 -0.02 3.60 3.03
N ARG A 51 0.51 2.53 3.63
CA ARG A 51 0.84 1.26 2.96
C ARG A 51 -0.24 0.21 3.15
N SER A 52 -0.87 0.21 4.31
CA SER A 52 -1.93 -0.75 4.63
C SER A 52 -2.87 -0.17 5.69
N ILE A 53 -4.16 -0.50 5.56
CA ILE A 53 -5.19 -0.31 6.58
C ILE A 53 -5.91 -1.64 6.71
N MET A 54 -5.92 -2.21 7.90
CA MET A 54 -6.66 -3.44 8.18
C MET A 54 -7.51 -3.26 9.43
N VAL A 55 -8.65 -3.93 9.46
CA VAL A 55 -9.62 -3.89 10.57
C VAL A 55 -9.80 -5.30 11.10
N GLY A 56 -9.88 -5.46 12.41
CA GLY A 56 -10.10 -6.75 13.06
C GLY A 56 -10.43 -6.63 14.53
N ASP A 57 -10.79 -7.73 15.14
CA ASP A 57 -11.20 -7.78 16.55
C ASP A 57 -10.01 -7.92 17.51
N ASP A 58 -8.86 -8.41 17.01
CA ASP A 58 -7.68 -8.72 17.82
C ASP A 58 -6.45 -7.94 17.30
N PRO A 59 -5.90 -7.04 18.13
CA PRO A 59 -4.70 -6.28 17.78
C PRO A 59 -3.47 -7.13 17.47
N GLU A 60 -3.28 -8.26 18.19
CA GLU A 60 -2.11 -9.13 17.99
C GLU A 60 -2.19 -9.84 16.63
N MET A 61 -3.39 -10.26 16.22
CA MET A 61 -3.62 -10.82 14.91
C MET A 61 -3.37 -9.79 13.80
N LEU A 62 -3.82 -8.56 13.98
CA LEU A 62 -3.56 -7.48 13.03
C LEU A 62 -2.06 -7.22 12.81
N VAL A 63 -1.26 -7.27 13.88
CA VAL A 63 0.21 -7.15 13.78
C VAL A 63 0.80 -8.34 13.03
N SER A 64 0.34 -9.56 13.32
CA SER A 64 0.79 -10.77 12.62
C SER A 64 0.47 -10.71 11.13
N ASP A 65 -0.74 -10.27 10.78
CA ASP A 65 -1.16 -10.11 9.38
C ASP A 65 -0.35 -9.05 8.66
N LEU A 66 -0.04 -7.95 9.34
CA LEU A 66 0.84 -6.92 8.80
C LEU A 66 2.26 -7.46 8.52
N GLN A 67 2.81 -8.27 9.45
CA GLN A 67 4.11 -8.92 9.25
C GLN A 67 4.10 -9.88 8.06
N ASN A 68 3.01 -10.63 7.89
CA ASN A 68 2.84 -11.54 6.76
C ASN A 68 2.70 -10.80 5.42
N GLN A 69 2.08 -9.61 5.44
CA GLN A 69 1.95 -8.76 4.25
C GLN A 69 3.30 -8.17 3.81
N PHE A 70 4.18 -7.87 4.76
CA PHE A 70 5.48 -7.24 4.53
C PHE A 70 6.65 -8.05 5.12
N PRO A 71 6.89 -9.28 4.63
CA PRO A 71 7.82 -10.21 5.28
C PRO A 71 9.29 -9.78 5.21
N ASN A 72 9.63 -8.84 4.33
CA ASN A 72 11.00 -8.38 4.10
C ASN A 72 11.27 -6.97 4.65
N ASP A 73 10.25 -6.34 5.24
CA ASP A 73 10.34 -4.98 5.76
C ASP A 73 10.46 -4.99 7.30
N ALA A 74 11.14 -4.02 7.87
CA ALA A 74 11.17 -3.82 9.31
C ALA A 74 9.84 -3.16 9.74
N ILE A 75 9.17 -3.73 10.75
CA ILE A 75 7.89 -3.24 11.24
C ILE A 75 8.06 -2.73 12.67
N GLU A 76 7.70 -1.48 12.91
CA GLU A 76 7.90 -0.80 14.18
C GLU A 76 6.62 -0.07 14.62
N VAL A 77 6.35 -0.10 15.93
CA VAL A 77 5.28 0.73 16.50
C VAL A 77 5.71 2.19 16.46
N ILE A 78 4.85 3.05 15.99
CA ILE A 78 5.07 4.50 16.01
C ILE A 78 4.08 5.18 16.96
N GLU A 79 4.59 6.12 17.75
CA GLU A 79 3.77 6.90 18.69
C GLU A 79 3.22 8.18 18.05
N ASN A 80 3.72 8.54 16.87
CA ASN A 80 3.36 9.79 16.22
C ASN A 80 2.16 9.60 15.29
N ASP A 81 1.11 10.39 15.49
CA ASP A 81 -0.13 10.38 14.68
C ASP A 81 0.04 10.92 13.24
N HIS A 82 1.27 11.18 12.79
CA HIS A 82 1.54 11.69 11.43
C HIS A 82 0.56 12.80 10.98
N GLY A 83 0.32 13.79 11.84
CA GLY A 83 -0.53 14.94 11.50
C GLY A 83 -2.03 14.65 11.50
N GLY A 84 -2.49 13.78 12.38
CA GLY A 84 -3.91 13.44 12.52
C GLY A 84 -4.39 12.36 11.56
N LEU A 85 -3.46 11.56 11.01
CA LEU A 85 -3.78 10.50 10.07
C LEU A 85 -4.66 9.41 10.70
N VAL A 86 -4.35 9.01 11.93
CA VAL A 86 -5.12 8.00 12.67
C VAL A 86 -6.56 8.48 12.86
N ALA A 87 -6.74 9.72 13.31
CA ALA A 87 -8.06 10.32 13.48
C ALA A 87 -8.86 10.36 12.16
N LYS A 88 -8.21 10.68 11.04
CA LYS A 88 -8.86 10.68 9.71
C LYS A 88 -9.30 9.28 9.28
N VAL A 89 -8.47 8.27 9.50
CA VAL A 89 -8.82 6.88 9.14
C VAL A 89 -9.95 6.36 10.02
N VAL A 90 -9.92 6.61 11.32
CA VAL A 90 -11.01 6.25 12.24
C VAL A 90 -12.30 6.97 11.82
N ASP A 91 -12.23 8.26 11.51
CA ASP A 91 -13.38 9.05 11.06
C ASP A 91 -13.99 8.50 9.76
N LEU A 92 -13.17 8.03 8.83
CA LEU A 92 -13.64 7.39 7.60
C LEU A 92 -14.38 6.06 7.89
N ILE A 93 -13.91 5.28 8.88
CA ILE A 93 -14.58 4.04 9.30
C ILE A 93 -15.94 4.36 9.95
N GLU A 94 -15.97 5.36 10.82
CA GLU A 94 -17.19 5.76 11.53
C GLU A 94 -18.21 6.47 10.62
N ARG A 95 -17.74 7.15 9.57
CA ARG A 95 -18.54 7.93 8.63
C ARG A 95 -18.14 7.67 7.19
N PRO A 96 -18.48 6.50 6.63
CA PRO A 96 -18.02 6.06 5.31
C PRO A 96 -18.63 6.85 4.13
N ASP A 97 -19.59 7.73 4.39
CA ASP A 97 -20.19 8.65 3.43
C ASP A 97 -19.31 9.88 3.13
N GLN A 98 -18.28 10.10 3.93
CA GLN A 98 -17.34 11.21 3.74
C GLN A 98 -16.23 10.82 2.77
N THR A 99 -15.87 11.76 1.90
CA THR A 99 -14.68 11.63 1.05
C THR A 99 -13.51 12.27 1.78
N LEU A 100 -12.50 11.47 2.13
CA LEU A 100 -11.26 11.94 2.73
C LEU A 100 -10.11 11.73 1.76
N ASP A 101 -9.29 12.77 1.61
CA ASP A 101 -8.04 12.68 0.90
C ASP A 101 -6.97 12.12 1.85
N LEU A 102 -6.63 10.85 1.65
CA LEU A 102 -5.60 10.15 2.40
C LEU A 102 -4.36 9.98 1.54
N PRO A 103 -3.16 10.18 2.09
CA PRO A 103 -1.91 9.96 1.38
C PRO A 103 -1.63 8.46 1.20
N LEU A 104 -2.19 7.86 0.16
CA LEU A 104 -2.08 6.42 -0.11
C LEU A 104 -0.89 6.11 -1.02
N ASP A 105 -0.08 5.11 -0.67
CA ASP A 105 0.90 4.51 -1.58
C ASP A 105 0.28 3.31 -2.30
N ILE A 106 -0.56 3.59 -3.28
CA ILE A 106 -1.25 2.56 -4.06
C ILE A 106 -0.30 2.04 -5.14
N ARG A 107 0.08 0.77 -5.03
CA ARG A 107 0.93 0.08 -6.01
C ARG A 107 0.21 -1.13 -6.57
N GLY A 108 0.03 -1.14 -7.87
CA GLY A 108 -0.62 -2.24 -8.58
C GLY A 108 -0.34 -2.18 -10.07
N THR A 109 -0.76 -3.21 -10.80
CA THR A 109 -0.76 -3.20 -12.25
C THR A 109 -1.80 -2.19 -12.77
N ASP A 110 -1.68 -1.76 -14.03
CA ASP A 110 -2.65 -0.86 -14.67
C ASP A 110 -4.08 -1.41 -14.60
N PHE A 111 -4.23 -2.73 -14.65
CA PHE A 111 -5.51 -3.38 -14.51
C PHE A 111 -6.07 -3.25 -13.08
N GLN A 112 -5.25 -3.54 -12.06
CA GLN A 112 -5.64 -3.38 -10.66
C GLN A 112 -6.00 -1.93 -10.35
N MET A 113 -5.21 -0.97 -10.82
CA MET A 113 -5.49 0.45 -10.62
C MET A 113 -6.86 0.84 -11.19
N ARG A 114 -7.21 0.38 -12.40
CA ARG A 114 -8.54 0.62 -12.98
C ARG A 114 -9.69 0.00 -12.19
N VAL A 115 -9.47 -1.19 -11.61
CA VAL A 115 -10.46 -1.84 -10.74
C VAL A 115 -10.67 -1.04 -9.48
N TRP A 116 -9.58 -0.61 -8.83
CA TRP A 116 -9.64 0.18 -7.59
C TRP A 116 -10.26 1.56 -7.80
N ASP A 117 -9.97 2.23 -8.92
CA ASP A 117 -10.64 3.47 -9.30
C ASP A 117 -12.16 3.29 -9.50
N ALA A 118 -12.57 2.15 -10.05
CA ALA A 118 -13.99 1.84 -10.19
C ALA A 118 -14.66 1.56 -8.85
N LEU A 119 -13.96 0.87 -7.93
CA LEU A 119 -14.45 0.62 -6.57
C LEU A 119 -14.66 1.90 -5.76
N GLN A 120 -13.75 2.86 -5.88
CA GLN A 120 -13.87 4.16 -5.19
C GLN A 120 -15.12 4.96 -5.61
N LYS A 121 -15.66 4.68 -6.80
CA LYS A 121 -16.87 5.35 -7.32
C LYS A 121 -18.17 4.68 -6.85
N VAL A 122 -18.08 3.52 -6.20
CA VAL A 122 -19.26 2.86 -5.62
C VAL A 122 -19.68 3.62 -4.36
N PRO A 123 -20.91 4.16 -4.31
CA PRO A 123 -21.35 4.90 -3.14
C PRO A 123 -21.43 4.01 -1.89
N ALA A 124 -21.12 4.59 -0.72
CA ALA A 124 -21.32 3.92 0.56
C ALA A 124 -22.77 3.44 0.71
N GLY A 125 -22.94 2.22 1.24
CA GLY A 125 -24.26 1.58 1.36
C GLY A 125 -24.77 0.91 0.08
N SER A 126 -24.06 1.04 -1.05
CA SER A 126 -24.36 0.35 -2.31
C SER A 126 -23.56 -0.93 -2.45
N THR A 127 -24.11 -1.90 -3.18
CA THR A 127 -23.41 -3.14 -3.54
C THR A 127 -23.38 -3.29 -5.06
N VAL A 128 -22.24 -3.73 -5.57
CA VAL A 128 -22.04 -4.08 -6.98
C VAL A 128 -21.43 -5.47 -7.09
N ASN A 129 -21.65 -6.16 -8.19
CA ASN A 129 -21.01 -7.43 -8.46
C ASN A 129 -19.76 -7.24 -9.36
N TYR A 130 -18.90 -8.27 -9.41
CA TYR A 130 -17.68 -8.21 -10.21
C TYR A 130 -17.96 -8.10 -11.72
N THR A 131 -19.09 -8.59 -12.22
CA THR A 131 -19.51 -8.44 -13.61
C THR A 131 -19.73 -6.98 -13.94
N PHE A 132 -20.47 -6.25 -13.09
CA PHE A 132 -20.69 -4.82 -13.25
C PHE A 132 -19.35 -4.04 -13.28
N LEU A 133 -18.44 -4.36 -12.34
CA LEU A 133 -17.11 -3.72 -12.32
C LEU A 133 -16.31 -4.02 -13.59
N ALA A 134 -16.33 -5.28 -14.06
CA ALA A 134 -15.66 -5.68 -15.31
C ALA A 134 -16.18 -4.93 -16.54
N GLU A 135 -17.49 -4.77 -16.65
CA GLU A 135 -18.13 -3.98 -17.70
C GLU A 135 -17.74 -2.50 -17.58
N HIS A 136 -17.81 -1.96 -16.36
CA HIS A 136 -17.51 -0.54 -16.09
C HIS A 136 -16.08 -0.15 -16.46
N ILE A 137 -15.11 -1.05 -16.24
CA ILE A 137 -13.69 -0.82 -16.63
C ILE A 137 -13.38 -1.19 -18.09
N GLY A 138 -14.40 -1.56 -18.90
CA GLY A 138 -14.23 -1.92 -20.30
C GLY A 138 -13.60 -3.29 -20.53
N ALA A 139 -13.70 -4.21 -19.57
CA ALA A 139 -13.13 -5.56 -19.63
C ALA A 139 -14.18 -6.64 -19.23
N PRO A 140 -15.31 -6.77 -19.95
CA PRO A 140 -16.43 -7.61 -19.50
C PRO A 140 -16.10 -9.10 -19.37
N SER A 141 -15.08 -9.59 -20.07
CA SER A 141 -14.62 -10.98 -19.95
C SER A 141 -13.68 -11.23 -18.77
N ALA A 142 -13.24 -10.17 -18.07
CA ALA A 142 -12.19 -10.25 -17.04
C ALA A 142 -12.74 -10.36 -15.61
N VAL A 143 -13.94 -10.92 -15.41
CA VAL A 143 -14.64 -10.99 -14.10
C VAL A 143 -13.77 -11.66 -13.02
N ARG A 144 -13.05 -12.74 -13.36
CA ARG A 144 -12.13 -13.41 -12.44
C ARG A 144 -10.95 -12.53 -12.03
N ALA A 145 -10.36 -11.80 -12.99
CA ALA A 145 -9.25 -10.89 -12.71
C ALA A 145 -9.71 -9.70 -11.86
N VAL A 146 -10.94 -9.21 -12.06
CA VAL A 146 -11.55 -8.20 -11.20
C VAL A 146 -11.71 -8.71 -9.77
N ALA A 147 -12.24 -9.94 -9.59
CA ALA A 147 -12.36 -10.55 -8.27
C ALA A 147 -11.00 -10.68 -7.56
N GLN A 148 -9.95 -11.08 -8.28
CA GLN A 148 -8.59 -11.16 -7.75
C GLN A 148 -7.99 -9.79 -7.41
N ALA A 149 -8.33 -8.75 -8.15
CA ALA A 149 -7.88 -7.39 -7.85
C ALA A 149 -8.57 -6.78 -6.62
N CYS A 150 -9.73 -7.32 -6.22
CA CYS A 150 -10.49 -6.90 -5.04
C CYS A 150 -10.13 -7.71 -3.77
N ALA A 151 -9.45 -8.86 -3.92
CA ALA A 151 -9.03 -9.74 -2.83
C ALA A 151 -7.70 -9.32 -2.24
#